data_ab3ca35347b115042befe363ab8e5717
#
_entry.id   ab3ca35347b115042befe363ab8e5717
#
_cell.length_a   1.000
_cell.length_b   1.000
_cell.length_c   1.000
_cell.angle_alpha   90.00
_cell.angle_beta   90.00
_cell.angle_gamma   90.00
#
_symmetry.space_group_name_H-M   'P 1'
#
loop_
_entity.id
_entity.type
_entity.pdbx_description
1 polymer ?
#
loop_
_entity_poly.entity_id
_entity_poly.type
_entity_poly.pdbx_seq_one_letter_code
_entity_poly.pdbx_strand_id
1 'polypeptide(L)'
;VHNRKEKSYIKLDLTKKLKIKKSSFQNVLLMNVLEHLPNLNNVFEEIDRILKNKGNFIGSTPFLYQIHGAPFDYQRFTKDFFYKTFSKKKYKSIIIKPLGFGPMVASYGLVQTYLRYFPIIKEMLLILCYFIDFIIQIFVKTKLEEIYPVGYFFIIKK
;
A
#
# COMPACT_ATOMS: atom_id res chain seq x y z
N VAL A 1 36.64 1.69 8.89
CA VAL A 1 35.68 2.71 9.32
C VAL A 1 34.99 3.22 8.06
N HIS A 2 33.79 2.69 7.73
CA HIS A 2 33.01 3.16 6.59
C HIS A 2 32.30 4.45 7.00
N ASN A 3 32.76 5.54 6.48
CA ASN A 3 32.15 6.85 6.56
C ASN A 3 30.82 6.80 5.73
N ARG A 4 29.70 6.43 6.38
CA ARG A 4 28.38 6.59 5.79
C ARG A 4 28.11 8.08 5.74
N LYS A 5 28.22 8.68 4.54
CA LYS A 5 27.70 10.03 4.28
C LYS A 5 26.28 10.07 4.84
N GLU A 6 26.01 10.95 5.81
CA GLU A 6 24.66 11.18 6.32
C GLU A 6 23.77 11.49 5.12
N LYS A 7 22.78 10.63 4.89
CA LYS A 7 21.79 10.89 3.84
C LYS A 7 21.02 12.13 4.29
N SER A 8 21.21 13.24 3.58
CA SER A 8 20.42 14.44 3.81
C SER A 8 18.94 14.10 3.60
N TYR A 9 18.12 14.32 4.64
CA TYR A 9 16.68 14.19 4.54
C TYR A 9 16.02 15.56 4.73
N ILE A 10 14.86 15.74 4.10
CA ILE A 10 14.04 16.95 4.27
C ILE A 10 12.76 16.51 4.96
N LYS A 11 12.46 17.10 6.10
CA LYS A 11 11.18 16.90 6.81
C LYS A 11 10.08 17.65 6.06
N LEU A 12 9.06 16.90 5.59
CA LEU A 12 7.94 17.44 4.85
C LEU A 12 6.62 17.00 5.48
N ASP A 13 5.63 17.88 5.42
CA ASP A 13 4.24 17.61 5.80
C ASP A 13 3.42 17.43 4.53
N LEU A 14 3.00 16.19 4.25
CA LEU A 14 2.24 15.83 3.06
C LEU A 14 0.82 16.44 3.04
N THR A 15 0.32 16.92 4.16
CA THR A 15 -1.00 17.58 4.23
C THR A 15 -0.95 19.03 3.74
N LYS A 16 0.26 19.58 3.53
CA LYS A 16 0.50 20.96 3.11
C LYS A 16 1.17 21.01 1.74
N LYS A 17 1.20 22.22 1.15
CA LYS A 17 1.98 22.46 -0.06
C LYS A 17 3.46 22.21 0.21
N LEU A 18 4.07 21.33 -0.58
CA LEU A 18 5.46 20.95 -0.41
C LEU A 18 6.42 22.03 -0.95
N LYS A 19 7.46 22.33 -0.18
CA LYS A 19 8.55 23.25 -0.62
C LYS A 19 9.49 22.55 -1.62
N ILE A 20 8.90 21.94 -2.65
CA ILE A 20 9.59 21.20 -3.72
C ILE A 20 9.19 21.83 -5.04
N LYS A 21 10.15 21.99 -5.94
CA LYS A 21 9.93 22.52 -7.31
C LYS A 21 9.04 21.55 -8.11
N LYS A 22 8.16 22.09 -8.97
CA LYS A 22 7.37 21.31 -9.92
C LYS A 22 8.29 20.42 -10.79
N SER A 23 7.83 19.21 -11.13
CA SER A 23 8.53 18.27 -12.02
C SER A 23 9.98 17.96 -11.57
N SER A 24 10.17 17.73 -10.25
CA SER A 24 11.49 17.47 -9.68
C SER A 24 11.85 15.98 -9.67
N PHE A 25 10.87 15.08 -9.54
CA PHE A 25 11.12 13.66 -9.32
C PHE A 25 10.62 12.78 -10.46
N GLN A 26 11.41 11.76 -10.80
CA GLN A 26 10.99 10.73 -11.75
C GLN A 26 10.05 9.71 -11.06
N ASN A 27 10.31 9.41 -9.80
CA ASN A 27 9.50 8.49 -9.01
C ASN A 27 9.21 9.10 -7.64
N VAL A 28 7.97 8.91 -7.15
CA VAL A 28 7.54 9.22 -5.79
C VAL A 28 7.02 7.92 -5.19
N LEU A 29 7.51 7.57 -4.00
CA LEU A 29 7.13 6.35 -3.29
C LEU A 29 6.45 6.71 -1.97
N LEU A 30 5.24 6.17 -1.76
CA LEU A 30 4.52 6.22 -0.48
C LEU A 30 4.06 4.80 -0.11
N MET A 31 4.82 4.14 0.75
CA MET A 31 4.54 2.77 1.20
C MET A 31 3.87 2.82 2.56
N ASN A 32 2.59 2.42 2.63
CA ASN A 32 1.77 2.44 3.85
C ASN A 32 1.81 3.81 4.55
N VAL A 33 1.43 4.85 3.81
CA VAL A 33 1.41 6.25 4.28
C VAL A 33 0.03 6.86 4.10
N LEU A 34 -0.67 6.53 3.01
CA LEU A 34 -1.94 7.18 2.65
C LEU A 34 -3.03 6.98 3.69
N GLU A 35 -3.03 5.83 4.37
CA GLU A 35 -3.97 5.52 5.46
C GLU A 35 -3.85 6.44 6.66
N HIS A 36 -2.68 7.05 6.86
CA HIS A 36 -2.38 7.97 7.96
C HIS A 36 -2.68 9.45 7.64
N LEU A 37 -3.17 9.74 6.44
CA LEU A 37 -3.45 11.11 5.98
C LEU A 37 -4.95 11.38 5.97
N PRO A 38 -5.44 12.41 6.68
CA PRO A 38 -6.88 12.67 6.81
C PRO A 38 -7.51 13.19 5.51
N ASN A 39 -6.74 13.87 4.66
CA ASN A 39 -7.20 14.42 3.40
C ASN A 39 -6.19 14.15 2.28
N LEU A 40 -6.62 13.40 1.27
CA LEU A 40 -5.75 12.97 0.17
C LEU A 40 -5.76 13.90 -1.06
N ASN A 41 -6.71 14.83 -1.17
CA ASN A 41 -6.80 15.68 -2.35
C ASN A 41 -5.52 16.49 -2.55
N ASN A 42 -5.08 17.20 -1.51
CA ASN A 42 -3.83 17.96 -1.55
C ASN A 42 -2.61 17.06 -1.79
N VAL A 43 -2.61 15.87 -1.19
CA VAL A 43 -1.50 14.90 -1.34
C VAL A 43 -1.35 14.49 -2.80
N PHE A 44 -2.45 14.11 -3.46
CA PHE A 44 -2.42 13.70 -4.87
C PHE A 44 -2.15 14.86 -5.83
N GLU A 45 -2.58 16.08 -5.50
CA GLU A 45 -2.22 17.27 -6.27
C GLU A 45 -0.73 17.60 -6.16
N GLU A 46 -0.16 17.54 -4.97
CA GLU A 46 1.26 17.79 -4.76
C GLU A 46 2.14 16.70 -5.38
N ILE A 47 1.75 15.42 -5.27
CA ILE A 47 2.44 14.33 -5.96
C ILE A 47 2.43 14.55 -7.47
N ASP A 48 1.27 14.87 -8.04
CA ASP A 48 1.18 15.18 -9.47
C ASP A 48 2.06 16.37 -9.85
N ARG A 49 2.07 17.42 -9.04
CA ARG A 49 2.88 18.63 -9.29
C ARG A 49 4.39 18.35 -9.30
N ILE A 50 4.88 17.55 -8.34
CA ILE A 50 6.32 17.28 -8.19
C ILE A 50 6.84 16.17 -9.11
N LEU A 51 5.96 15.31 -9.64
CA LEU A 51 6.31 14.30 -10.63
C LEU A 51 6.63 14.94 -11.99
N LYS A 52 7.69 14.46 -12.62
CA LYS A 52 8.01 14.73 -14.02
C LYS A 52 6.98 14.10 -14.96
N ASN A 53 6.90 14.57 -16.18
CA ASN A 53 6.21 13.86 -17.27
C ASN A 53 6.81 12.47 -17.42
N LYS A 54 5.95 11.45 -17.60
CA LYS A 54 6.33 10.02 -17.63
C LYS A 54 6.91 9.52 -16.28
N GLY A 55 6.75 10.26 -15.19
CA GLY A 55 7.13 9.84 -13.85
C GLY A 55 6.12 8.86 -13.24
N ASN A 56 6.53 8.14 -12.19
CA ASN A 56 5.69 7.15 -11.53
C ASN A 56 5.40 7.56 -10.09
N PHE A 57 4.13 7.46 -9.70
CA PHE A 57 3.72 7.40 -8.31
C PHE A 57 3.52 5.93 -7.93
N ILE A 58 4.27 5.44 -6.97
CA ILE A 58 4.32 4.05 -6.54
C ILE A 58 3.95 4.01 -5.06
N GLY A 59 3.09 3.07 -4.68
CA GLY A 59 2.74 2.96 -3.27
C GLY A 59 2.06 1.66 -2.90
N SER A 60 1.84 1.54 -1.61
CA SER A 60 1.00 0.48 -1.03
C SER A 60 0.12 1.04 0.07
N THR A 61 -0.99 0.37 0.31
CA THR A 61 -1.90 0.66 1.43
C THR A 61 -2.43 -0.64 2.00
N PRO A 62 -2.61 -0.74 3.33
CA PRO A 62 -3.28 -1.87 3.95
C PRO A 62 -4.78 -1.84 3.66
N PHE A 63 -5.43 -3.02 3.66
CA PHE A 63 -6.88 -3.15 3.59
C PHE A 63 -7.38 -4.04 4.72
N LEU A 64 -7.25 -5.38 4.62
CA LEU A 64 -7.56 -6.28 5.72
C LEU A 64 -6.38 -6.32 6.70
N TYR A 65 -6.28 -5.30 7.52
CA TYR A 65 -5.21 -5.12 8.49
C TYR A 65 -5.73 -4.43 9.75
N GLN A 66 -5.13 -4.77 10.90
CA GLN A 66 -5.46 -4.15 12.18
C GLN A 66 -5.25 -2.63 12.14
N ILE A 67 -5.99 -1.89 12.97
CA ILE A 67 -5.74 -0.45 13.16
C ILE A 67 -4.37 -0.29 13.80
N HIS A 68 -3.55 0.57 13.22
CA HIS A 68 -2.18 0.84 13.66
C HIS A 68 -1.88 2.33 13.55
N GLY A 69 -2.17 3.07 14.61
CA GLY A 69 -1.93 4.52 14.62
C GLY A 69 -0.45 4.87 14.72
N ALA A 70 0.01 5.78 13.82
CA ALA A 70 1.31 6.40 13.95
C ALA A 70 1.29 7.88 13.48
N PRO A 71 0.64 8.78 14.18
CA PRO A 71 -0.22 8.65 15.39
C PRO A 71 -1.67 8.26 15.10
N PHE A 72 -2.16 8.36 13.85
CA PHE A 72 -3.54 8.13 13.45
C PHE A 72 -3.63 7.17 12.27
N ASP A 73 -4.76 6.46 12.14
CA ASP A 73 -5.08 5.56 11.06
C ASP A 73 -6.52 5.87 10.63
N TYR A 74 -6.69 6.56 9.50
CA TYR A 74 -7.96 7.17 9.13
C TYR A 74 -8.81 6.32 8.20
N GLN A 75 -8.18 5.54 7.30
CA GLN A 75 -8.93 5.00 6.17
C GLN A 75 -8.31 3.73 5.57
N ARG A 76 -9.16 2.97 4.89
CA ARG A 76 -8.80 1.83 4.06
C ARG A 76 -9.29 2.09 2.64
N PHE A 77 -8.51 1.67 1.65
CA PHE A 77 -8.81 1.97 0.25
C PHE A 77 -9.11 0.69 -0.51
N THR A 78 -10.15 0.73 -1.34
CA THR A 78 -10.44 -0.31 -2.32
C THR A 78 -9.71 -0.03 -3.63
N LYS A 79 -9.62 -1.04 -4.48
CA LYS A 79 -9.13 -0.92 -5.85
C LYS A 79 -9.87 0.15 -6.64
N ASP A 80 -11.21 0.21 -6.48
CA ASP A 80 -12.07 1.15 -7.18
C ASP A 80 -11.85 2.59 -6.75
N PHE A 81 -11.52 2.83 -5.48
CA PHE A 81 -11.13 4.15 -5.00
C PHE A 81 -9.96 4.71 -5.81
N PHE A 82 -8.92 3.92 -6.01
CA PHE A 82 -7.75 4.34 -6.78
C PHE A 82 -8.09 4.56 -8.26
N TYR A 83 -8.81 3.65 -8.89
CA TYR A 83 -9.24 3.84 -10.28
C TYR A 83 -10.08 5.10 -10.44
N LYS A 84 -11.09 5.30 -9.59
CA LYS A 84 -11.94 6.51 -9.63
C LYS A 84 -11.14 7.79 -9.40
N THR A 85 -10.20 7.77 -8.47
CA THR A 85 -9.36 8.94 -8.13
C THR A 85 -8.45 9.34 -9.28
N PHE A 86 -7.77 8.36 -9.87
CA PHE A 86 -6.75 8.63 -10.88
C PHE A 86 -7.29 8.65 -12.31
N SER A 87 -8.44 8.02 -12.61
CA SER A 87 -9.08 8.13 -13.94
C SER A 87 -9.55 9.56 -14.27
N LYS A 88 -9.84 10.38 -13.27
CA LYS A 88 -10.21 11.79 -13.46
C LYS A 88 -9.04 12.65 -13.95
N LYS A 89 -7.82 12.21 -13.75
CA LYS A 89 -6.60 12.86 -14.22
C LYS A 89 -6.08 12.11 -15.44
N LYS A 90 -5.44 12.81 -16.38
CA LYS A 90 -4.86 12.19 -17.58
C LYS A 90 -3.57 11.42 -17.27
N TYR A 91 -3.67 10.35 -16.48
CA TYR A 91 -2.56 9.44 -16.29
C TYR A 91 -2.48 8.42 -17.43
N LYS A 92 -1.25 8.10 -17.85
CA LYS A 92 -0.99 7.20 -18.97
C LYS A 92 -1.31 5.74 -18.62
N SER A 93 -1.09 5.35 -17.39
CA SER A 93 -1.30 3.98 -16.91
C SER A 93 -1.61 3.98 -15.42
N ILE A 94 -2.58 3.14 -15.03
CA ILE A 94 -2.98 2.89 -13.64
C ILE A 94 -2.93 1.37 -13.44
N ILE A 95 -1.98 0.90 -12.66
CA ILE A 95 -1.82 -0.51 -12.30
C ILE A 95 -2.06 -0.62 -10.80
N ILE A 96 -3.03 -1.44 -10.41
CA ILE A 96 -3.35 -1.72 -9.01
C ILE A 96 -3.42 -3.23 -8.85
N LYS A 97 -2.61 -3.77 -7.94
CA LYS A 97 -2.54 -5.18 -7.64
C LYS A 97 -2.97 -5.43 -6.20
N PRO A 98 -3.90 -6.34 -5.94
CA PRO A 98 -4.17 -6.80 -4.60
C PRO A 98 -2.94 -7.52 -4.05
N LEU A 99 -2.73 -7.41 -2.76
CA LEU A 99 -1.74 -8.14 -1.98
C LEU A 99 -2.48 -9.13 -1.10
N GLY A 100 -1.94 -10.33 -0.95
CA GLY A 100 -2.56 -11.39 -0.17
C GLY A 100 -2.61 -12.68 -0.95
N PHE A 101 -3.38 -13.63 -0.42
CA PHE A 101 -3.54 -14.93 -1.08
C PHE A 101 -5.00 -15.42 -1.01
N GLY A 102 -5.64 -15.30 0.16
CA GLY A 102 -7.03 -15.70 0.37
C GLY A 102 -7.52 -15.40 1.79
N PRO A 103 -8.74 -15.86 2.15
CA PRO A 103 -9.37 -15.51 3.42
C PRO A 103 -8.62 -16.06 4.63
N MET A 104 -8.00 -17.24 4.55
CA MET A 104 -7.26 -17.83 5.66
C MET A 104 -5.96 -17.09 5.92
N VAL A 105 -5.21 -16.74 4.86
CA VAL A 105 -3.99 -15.93 4.97
C VAL A 105 -4.33 -14.52 5.47
N ALA A 106 -5.43 -13.92 5.04
CA ALA A 106 -5.89 -12.62 5.54
C ALA A 106 -6.25 -12.69 7.02
N SER A 107 -6.99 -13.71 7.46
CA SER A 107 -7.34 -13.95 8.87
C SER A 107 -6.10 -14.20 9.73
N TYR A 108 -5.14 -14.98 9.23
CA TYR A 108 -3.84 -15.16 9.88
C TYR A 108 -3.14 -13.82 10.09
N GLY A 109 -3.15 -12.94 9.09
CA GLY A 109 -2.59 -11.58 9.18
C GLY A 109 -3.13 -10.77 10.36
N LEU A 110 -4.40 -10.95 10.72
CA LEU A 110 -5.04 -10.27 11.85
C LEU A 110 -4.61 -10.82 13.22
N VAL A 111 -4.27 -12.12 13.31
CA VAL A 111 -3.97 -12.78 14.58
C VAL A 111 -2.48 -13.04 14.81
N GLN A 112 -1.63 -12.96 13.79
CA GLN A 112 -0.20 -13.32 13.87
C GLN A 112 0.58 -12.59 14.97
N THR A 113 0.16 -11.38 15.32
CA THR A 113 0.80 -10.58 16.37
C THR A 113 0.73 -11.25 17.73
N TYR A 114 -0.35 -11.98 17.99
CA TYR A 114 -0.52 -12.73 19.25
C TYR A 114 0.32 -14.01 19.31
N LEU A 115 0.79 -14.49 18.14
CA LEU A 115 1.63 -15.68 18.01
C LEU A 115 3.12 -15.37 18.04
N ARG A 116 3.51 -14.13 18.30
CA ARG A 116 4.94 -13.71 18.26
C ARG A 116 5.85 -14.48 19.21
N TYR A 117 5.30 -15.00 20.32
CA TYR A 117 6.04 -15.78 21.32
C TYR A 117 6.13 -17.27 20.98
N PHE A 118 5.42 -17.71 19.94
CA PHE A 118 5.35 -19.10 19.49
C PHE A 118 5.78 -19.22 18.02
N PRO A 119 7.06 -18.99 17.69
CA PRO A 119 7.49 -18.87 16.29
C PRO A 119 7.19 -20.12 15.46
N ILE A 120 7.38 -21.31 16.01
CA ILE A 120 7.11 -22.57 15.29
C ILE A 120 5.62 -22.69 14.96
N ILE A 121 4.73 -22.44 15.93
CA ILE A 121 3.27 -22.50 15.74
C ILE A 121 2.84 -21.44 14.72
N LYS A 122 3.43 -20.26 14.78
CA LYS A 122 3.18 -19.17 13.86
C LYS A 122 3.47 -19.58 12.42
N GLU A 123 4.62 -20.16 12.13
CA GLU A 123 5.00 -20.58 10.78
C GLU A 123 4.15 -21.77 10.29
N MET A 124 3.89 -22.76 11.16
CA MET A 124 3.02 -23.90 10.83
C MET A 124 1.60 -23.45 10.48
N LEU A 125 1.05 -22.50 11.26
CA LEU A 125 -0.29 -21.95 11.00
C LEU A 125 -0.33 -21.19 9.68
N LEU A 126 0.71 -20.43 9.36
CA LEU A 126 0.81 -19.73 8.08
C LEU A 126 0.79 -20.70 6.90
N ILE A 127 1.59 -21.77 6.98
CA ILE A 127 1.63 -22.81 5.95
C ILE A 127 0.24 -23.46 5.79
N LEU A 128 -0.41 -23.79 6.90
CA LEU A 128 -1.76 -24.35 6.88
C LEU A 128 -2.77 -23.40 6.23
N CYS A 129 -2.73 -22.09 6.54
CA CYS A 129 -3.57 -21.09 5.92
C CYS A 129 -3.36 -21.00 4.40
N TYR A 130 -2.12 -21.02 3.94
CA TYR A 130 -1.81 -21.06 2.51
C TYR A 130 -2.35 -22.34 1.83
N PHE A 131 -2.21 -23.49 2.49
CA PHE A 131 -2.70 -24.76 1.95
C PHE A 131 -4.24 -24.76 1.83
N ILE A 132 -4.95 -24.27 2.83
CA ILE A 132 -6.41 -24.17 2.80
C ILE A 132 -6.86 -23.20 1.71
N ASP A 133 -6.27 -22.01 1.62
CA ASP A 133 -6.60 -21.03 0.57
C ASP A 133 -6.30 -21.56 -0.83
N PHE A 134 -5.22 -22.32 -1.00
CA PHE A 134 -4.91 -23.01 -2.27
C PHE A 134 -6.02 -24.00 -2.66
N ILE A 135 -6.51 -24.81 -1.71
CA ILE A 135 -7.64 -25.72 -1.97
C ILE A 135 -8.90 -24.93 -2.34
N ILE A 136 -9.24 -23.87 -1.58
CA ILE A 136 -10.41 -23.04 -1.87
C ILE A 136 -10.30 -22.43 -3.27
N GLN A 137 -9.11 -21.99 -3.68
CA GLN A 137 -8.90 -21.40 -5.00
C GLN A 137 -9.22 -22.35 -6.16
N ILE A 138 -9.08 -23.67 -5.96
CA ILE A 138 -9.43 -24.66 -7.00
C ILE A 138 -10.93 -24.62 -7.33
N PHE A 139 -11.78 -24.33 -6.34
CA PHE A 139 -13.23 -24.29 -6.49
C PHE A 139 -13.80 -22.90 -6.82
N VAL A 140 -12.97 -21.85 -6.71
CA VAL A 140 -13.39 -20.47 -6.91
C VAL A 140 -12.79 -19.91 -8.20
N LYS A 141 -13.63 -19.41 -9.11
CA LYS A 141 -13.18 -18.85 -10.41
C LYS A 141 -12.42 -17.53 -10.25
N THR A 142 -12.86 -16.68 -9.33
CA THR A 142 -12.20 -15.40 -9.05
C THR A 142 -10.97 -15.64 -8.19
N LYS A 143 -9.89 -14.93 -8.44
CA LYS A 143 -8.71 -14.99 -7.58
C LYS A 143 -9.05 -14.52 -6.16
N LEU A 144 -8.70 -15.32 -5.16
CA LEU A 144 -9.05 -15.04 -3.78
C LEU A 144 -8.43 -13.74 -3.26
N GLU A 145 -7.24 -13.36 -3.73
CA GLU A 145 -6.62 -12.08 -3.38
C GLU A 145 -7.40 -10.86 -3.88
N GLU A 146 -8.23 -10.99 -4.93
CA GLU A 146 -9.11 -9.92 -5.39
C GLU A 146 -10.32 -9.74 -4.46
N ILE A 147 -10.74 -10.80 -3.77
CA ILE A 147 -11.90 -10.80 -2.85
C ILE A 147 -11.46 -10.47 -1.41
N TYR A 148 -10.30 -11.00 -1.00
CA TYR A 148 -9.75 -10.88 0.36
C TYR A 148 -8.34 -10.26 0.37
N PRO A 149 -8.15 -9.04 -0.17
CA PRO A 149 -6.85 -8.40 -0.18
C PRO A 149 -6.43 -7.99 1.23
N VAL A 150 -5.20 -8.27 1.62
CA VAL A 150 -4.62 -7.71 2.84
C VAL A 150 -4.17 -6.27 2.63
N GLY A 151 -3.99 -5.86 1.38
CA GLY A 151 -3.62 -4.52 0.97
C GLY A 151 -3.58 -4.39 -0.54
N TYR A 152 -3.16 -3.23 -1.01
CA TYR A 152 -2.97 -2.95 -2.44
C TYR A 152 -1.61 -2.34 -2.69
N PHE A 153 -0.98 -2.79 -3.77
CA PHE A 153 0.18 -2.15 -4.38
C PHE A 153 -0.25 -1.45 -5.66
N PHE A 154 0.24 -0.25 -5.91
CA PHE A 154 -0.13 0.50 -7.11
C PHE A 154 1.06 1.20 -7.76
N ILE A 155 0.96 1.35 -9.09
CA ILE A 155 1.86 2.15 -9.93
C ILE A 155 0.99 3.03 -10.81
N ILE A 156 1.08 4.34 -10.63
CA ILE A 156 0.37 5.36 -11.42
C ILE A 156 1.40 6.10 -12.25
N LYS A 157 1.31 5.99 -13.57
CA LYS A 157 2.24 6.63 -14.51
C LYS A 157 1.64 7.90 -15.09
N LYS A 158 2.32 9.01 -14.90
CA LYS A 158 1.97 10.33 -15.44
C LYS A 158 2.28 10.47 -16.92
#